data_c596110dbafacaddb16dcd859aaf339c
#
_entry.id   c596110dbafacaddb16dcd859aaf339c
#
_cell.length_a   1.000
_cell.length_b   1.000
_cell.length_c   1.000
_cell.angle_alpha   90.00
_cell.angle_beta   90.00
_cell.angle_gamma   90.00
#
_symmetry.space_group_name_H-M   'P 1'
#
loop_
_entity.id
_entity.type
_entity.pdbx_description
1 polymer ?
#
loop_
_entity_poly.entity_id
_entity_poly.type
_entity_poly.pdbx_seq_one_letter_code
_entity_poly.pdbx_strand_id
1 'polypeptide(L)'
;PKADYVDEILKSTGTLATTQIAADYGISAQKLNKLLHEARLQRKVNKQWVLYSEHMGKSYTDSDTITIVRSDGREDTVLQTRWTQKGRLKIHEIMTEFGYEANVTA
;
A
#
# COMPACT_ATOMS: atom_id res chain seq x y z
N PRO A 1 -6.89 -20.45 -0.80
CA PRO A 1 -6.94 -20.15 -2.22
C PRO A 1 -7.02 -18.65 -2.47
N LYS A 2 -6.62 -18.27 -3.66
CA LYS A 2 -6.54 -16.87 -4.07
C LYS A 2 -7.89 -16.15 -4.02
N ALA A 3 -8.96 -16.89 -4.31
CA ALA A 3 -10.31 -16.34 -4.30
C ALA A 3 -10.71 -15.79 -2.93
N ASP A 4 -10.27 -16.43 -1.86
CA ASP A 4 -10.63 -16.01 -0.50
C ASP A 4 -10.03 -14.66 -0.15
N TYR A 5 -8.81 -14.37 -0.60
CA TYR A 5 -8.18 -13.08 -0.34
C TYR A 5 -8.89 -11.96 -1.10
N VAL A 6 -9.23 -12.20 -2.37
CA VAL A 6 -9.97 -11.21 -3.17
C VAL A 6 -11.35 -10.97 -2.56
N ASP A 7 -12.04 -12.02 -2.13
CA ASP A 7 -13.33 -11.89 -1.45
C ASP A 7 -13.23 -11.04 -0.19
N GLU A 8 -12.16 -11.25 0.59
CA GLU A 8 -11.91 -10.45 1.77
C GLU A 8 -11.74 -8.98 1.43
N ILE A 9 -10.97 -8.68 0.38
CA ILE A 9 -10.78 -7.31 -0.09
C ILE A 9 -12.12 -6.69 -0.49
N LEU A 10 -12.92 -7.42 -1.25
CA LEU A 10 -14.21 -6.92 -1.75
C LEU A 10 -15.20 -6.63 -0.63
N LYS A 11 -15.10 -7.35 0.48
CA LYS A 11 -15.98 -7.14 1.63
C LYS A 11 -15.46 -6.08 2.58
N SER A 12 -14.21 -5.68 2.44
CA SER A 12 -13.58 -4.73 3.35
C SER A 12 -13.87 -3.30 2.95
N THR A 13 -13.85 -2.41 3.93
CA THR A 13 -14.03 -0.98 3.72
C THR A 13 -12.86 -0.23 4.36
N GLY A 14 -12.72 1.05 4.02
CA GLY A 14 -11.67 1.88 4.57
C GLY A 14 -10.35 1.73 3.84
N THR A 15 -9.28 2.07 4.53
CA THR A 15 -7.93 2.09 3.96
C THR A 15 -6.96 1.32 4.85
N LEU A 16 -5.85 0.90 4.25
CA LEU A 16 -4.81 0.17 4.94
C LEU A 16 -3.45 0.83 4.72
N ALA A 17 -2.60 0.75 5.72
CA ALA A 17 -1.21 1.19 5.57
C ALA A 17 -0.43 0.16 4.76
N THR A 18 0.66 0.61 4.14
CA THR A 18 1.54 -0.27 3.35
C THR A 18 2.06 -1.45 4.18
N THR A 19 2.38 -1.21 5.46
CA THR A 19 2.87 -2.27 6.36
C THR A 19 1.84 -3.37 6.56
N GLN A 20 0.57 -3.02 6.63
CA GLN A 20 -0.50 -3.99 6.82
C GLN A 20 -0.66 -4.87 5.59
N ILE A 21 -0.57 -4.27 4.40
CA ILE A 21 -0.66 -5.03 3.15
C ILE A 21 0.57 -5.92 2.99
N ALA A 22 1.76 -5.41 3.30
CA ALA A 22 2.98 -6.19 3.21
C ALA A 22 2.93 -7.43 4.10
N ALA A 23 2.35 -7.29 5.29
CA ALA A 23 2.19 -8.41 6.22
C ALA A 23 1.34 -9.54 5.61
N ASP A 24 0.35 -9.21 4.80
CA ASP A 24 -0.49 -10.21 4.12
C ASP A 24 0.34 -11.10 3.19
N TYR A 25 1.47 -10.59 2.69
CA TYR A 25 2.37 -11.33 1.80
C TYR A 25 3.61 -11.85 2.52
N GLY A 26 3.73 -11.61 3.82
CA GLY A 26 4.87 -12.06 4.59
C GLY A 26 6.17 -11.33 4.29
N ILE A 27 6.08 -10.08 3.82
CA ILE A 27 7.25 -9.27 3.48
C ILE A 27 7.22 -7.94 4.22
N SER A 28 8.34 -7.23 4.20
CA SER A 28 8.41 -5.91 4.82
C SER A 28 7.77 -4.85 3.92
N ALA A 29 7.39 -3.73 4.51
CA ALA A 29 6.87 -2.59 3.74
C ALA A 29 7.91 -2.08 2.74
N GLN A 30 9.18 -2.08 3.12
CA GLN A 30 10.26 -1.64 2.23
C GLN A 30 10.32 -2.53 0.99
N LYS A 31 10.23 -3.83 1.18
CA LYS A 31 10.25 -4.77 0.05
C LYS A 31 9.02 -4.60 -0.83
N LEU A 32 7.85 -4.43 -0.22
CA LEU A 32 6.62 -4.19 -0.98
C LEU A 32 6.74 -2.91 -1.81
N ASN A 33 7.20 -1.82 -1.21
CA ASN A 33 7.38 -0.56 -1.92
C ASN A 33 8.33 -0.72 -3.12
N LYS A 34 9.39 -1.49 -2.94
CA LYS A 34 10.35 -1.75 -4.03
C LYS A 34 9.70 -2.52 -5.17
N LEU A 35 8.92 -3.54 -4.86
CA LEU A 35 8.22 -4.33 -5.87
C LEU A 35 7.19 -3.49 -6.63
N LEU A 36 6.46 -2.63 -5.92
CA LEU A 36 5.49 -1.74 -6.55
C LEU A 36 6.18 -0.70 -7.43
N HIS A 37 7.39 -0.27 -7.06
CA HIS A 37 8.19 0.61 -7.91
C HIS A 37 8.63 -0.13 -9.18
N GLU A 38 9.08 -1.36 -9.06
CA GLU A 38 9.48 -2.16 -10.22
C GLU A 38 8.31 -2.39 -11.18
N ALA A 39 7.10 -2.48 -10.64
CA ALA A 39 5.89 -2.63 -11.44
C ALA A 39 5.38 -1.30 -12.00
N ARG A 40 6.05 -0.20 -11.70
CA ARG A 40 5.68 1.16 -12.13
C ARG A 40 4.33 1.61 -11.60
N LEU A 41 3.95 1.13 -10.43
CA LEU A 41 2.76 1.63 -9.76
C LEU A 41 3.07 2.92 -9.01
N GLN A 42 4.20 2.99 -8.36
CA GLN A 42 4.60 4.14 -7.56
C GLN A 42 6.09 4.42 -7.70
N ARG A 43 6.46 5.64 -7.33
CA ARG A 43 7.87 6.08 -7.32
C ARG A 43 8.12 6.92 -6.08
N LYS A 44 9.37 7.05 -5.69
CA LYS A 44 9.75 7.84 -4.52
C LYS A 44 10.15 9.24 -4.94
N VAL A 45 9.49 10.24 -4.37
CA VAL A 45 9.74 11.66 -4.63
C VAL A 45 9.85 12.36 -3.29
N ASN A 46 10.97 13.02 -3.03
CA ASN A 46 11.20 13.76 -1.78
C ASN A 46 10.88 12.92 -0.54
N LYS A 47 11.39 11.69 -0.54
CA LYS A 47 11.22 10.72 0.57
C LYS A 47 9.77 10.26 0.76
N GLN A 48 8.91 10.51 -0.22
CA GLN A 48 7.51 10.05 -0.19
C GLN A 48 7.22 9.17 -1.39
N TRP A 49 6.39 8.16 -1.19
CA TRP A 49 5.91 7.32 -2.27
C TRP A 49 4.68 7.95 -2.90
N VAL A 50 4.74 8.15 -4.22
CA VAL A 50 3.62 8.70 -4.99
C VAL A 50 3.34 7.79 -6.18
N LEU A 51 2.09 7.74 -6.60
CA LEU A 51 1.72 6.95 -7.78
C LEU A 51 2.29 7.59 -9.04
N TYR A 52 2.62 6.76 -10.03
CA TYR A 52 2.88 7.28 -11.36
C TYR A 52 1.62 7.95 -11.90
N SER A 53 1.79 8.95 -12.76
CA SER A 53 0.67 9.75 -13.24
C SER A 53 -0.42 8.93 -13.92
N GLU A 54 -0.05 7.83 -14.56
CA GLU A 54 -1.03 6.94 -15.22
C GLU A 54 -1.98 6.26 -14.24
N HIS A 55 -1.59 6.18 -12.97
CA HIS A 55 -2.40 5.56 -11.92
C HIS A 55 -3.09 6.57 -11.02
N MET A 56 -2.71 7.83 -11.11
CA MET A 56 -3.37 8.89 -10.34
C MET A 56 -4.80 9.05 -10.82
N GLY A 57 -5.69 9.33 -9.88
CA GLY A 57 -7.10 9.50 -10.22
C GLY A 57 -7.89 8.20 -10.31
N LYS A 58 -7.26 7.05 -10.11
CA LYS A 58 -7.95 5.76 -10.10
C LYS A 58 -8.39 5.33 -8.70
N SER A 59 -8.23 6.19 -7.73
CA SER A 59 -8.63 5.95 -6.33
C SER A 59 -7.92 4.77 -5.67
N TYR A 60 -6.68 4.50 -6.06
CA TYR A 60 -5.89 3.43 -5.44
C TYR A 60 -5.39 3.81 -4.07
N THR A 61 -5.11 5.09 -3.84
CA THR A 61 -4.58 5.58 -2.58
C THR A 61 -5.38 6.76 -2.08
N ASP A 62 -5.30 6.94 -0.77
CA ASP A 62 -5.81 8.13 -0.10
C ASP A 62 -4.67 8.67 0.74
N SER A 63 -4.60 9.98 0.90
CA SER A 63 -3.56 10.62 1.69
C SER A 63 -4.09 10.91 3.07
N ASP A 64 -3.33 10.51 4.08
CA ASP A 64 -3.65 10.82 5.45
C ASP A 64 -2.54 11.68 6.03
N THR A 65 -2.92 12.65 6.84
CA THR A 65 -1.99 13.56 7.47
C THR A 65 -1.87 13.20 8.94
N ILE A 66 -0.68 12.87 9.38
CA ILE A 66 -0.42 12.57 10.78
C ILE A 66 0.52 13.61 11.38
N THR A 67 0.28 13.92 12.65
CA THR A 67 1.13 14.82 13.41
C THR A 67 2.10 13.99 14.22
N ILE A 68 3.40 14.26 14.07
CA ILE A 68 4.43 13.61 14.86
C ILE A 68 5.14 14.65 15.72
N VAL A 69 5.59 14.24 16.89
CA VAL A 69 6.37 15.09 17.79
C VAL A 69 7.84 14.71 17.64
N ARG A 70 8.64 15.68 17.20
CA ARG A 70 10.07 15.49 17.05
C ARG A 70 10.74 15.44 18.43
N SER A 71 11.97 14.91 18.47
CA SER A 71 12.73 14.79 19.73
C SER A 71 13.01 16.13 20.39
N ASP A 72 12.98 17.22 19.64
CA ASP A 72 13.17 18.58 20.16
C ASP A 72 11.86 19.22 20.65
N GLY A 73 10.77 18.47 20.65
CA GLY A 73 9.47 18.94 21.09
C GLY A 73 8.61 19.64 20.03
N ARG A 74 9.15 19.80 18.82
CA ARG A 74 8.38 20.44 17.76
C ARG A 74 7.42 19.45 17.11
N GLU A 75 6.24 19.96 16.75
CA GLU A 75 5.28 19.17 16.00
C GLU A 75 5.56 19.32 14.51
N ASP A 76 5.44 18.22 13.80
CA ASP A 76 5.59 18.18 12.36
C ASP A 76 4.46 17.38 11.76
N THR A 77 4.09 17.71 10.53
CA THR A 77 3.00 17.05 9.82
C THR A 77 3.57 16.24 8.67
N VAL A 78 3.23 14.96 8.62
CA VAL A 78 3.73 14.03 7.62
C VAL A 78 2.55 13.43 6.86
N LEU A 79 2.66 13.35 5.54
CA LEU A 79 1.70 12.63 4.71
C LEU A 79 2.01 11.14 4.74
N GLN A 80 0.98 10.34 4.98
CA GLN A 80 1.09 8.90 4.96
C GLN A 80 0.19 8.35 3.87
N THR A 81 0.74 7.46 3.05
CA THR A 81 -0.04 6.78 2.01
C THR A 81 -0.94 5.73 2.65
N ARG A 82 -2.22 5.81 2.32
CA ARG A 82 -3.20 4.80 2.72
C ARG A 82 -3.75 4.18 1.45
N TRP A 83 -3.79 2.86 1.41
CA TRP A 83 -4.29 2.13 0.24
C TRP A 83 -5.77 1.83 0.41
N THR A 84 -6.56 2.22 -0.59
CA THR A 84 -7.98 1.85 -0.65
C THR A 84 -8.10 0.37 -0.97
N GLN A 85 -9.30 -0.18 -0.85
CA GLN A 85 -9.52 -1.57 -1.24
C GLN A 85 -9.29 -1.77 -2.73
N LYS A 86 -9.59 -0.77 -3.54
CA LYS A 86 -9.29 -0.80 -4.97
C LYS A 86 -7.78 -0.85 -5.23
N GLY A 87 -7.00 -0.06 -4.48
CA GLY A 87 -5.55 -0.10 -4.55
C GLY A 87 -5.00 -1.44 -4.08
N ARG A 88 -5.62 -2.02 -3.07
CA ARG A 88 -5.24 -3.34 -2.56
C ARG A 88 -5.44 -4.43 -3.61
N LEU A 89 -6.52 -4.35 -4.40
CA LEU A 89 -6.73 -5.26 -5.52
C LEU A 89 -5.63 -5.10 -6.58
N LYS A 90 -5.24 -3.86 -6.87
CA LYS A 90 -4.17 -3.60 -7.82
C LYS A 90 -2.84 -4.18 -7.33
N ILE A 91 -2.54 -4.02 -6.05
CA ILE A 91 -1.33 -4.61 -5.45
C ILE A 91 -1.38 -6.13 -5.55
N HIS A 92 -2.53 -6.73 -5.29
CA HIS A 92 -2.70 -8.18 -5.40
C HIS A 92 -2.40 -8.68 -6.82
N GLU A 93 -2.90 -7.97 -7.82
CA GLU A 93 -2.61 -8.28 -9.22
C GLU A 93 -1.11 -8.24 -9.50
N ILE A 94 -0.42 -7.19 -9.04
CA ILE A 94 1.00 -7.02 -9.23
C ILE A 94 1.78 -8.12 -8.51
N MET A 95 1.43 -8.41 -7.26
CA MET A 95 2.13 -9.43 -6.48
C MET A 95 1.95 -10.81 -7.07
N THR A 96 0.79 -11.10 -7.63
CA THR A 96 0.53 -12.36 -8.32
C THR A 96 1.45 -12.50 -9.55
N GLU A 97 1.65 -11.43 -10.28
CA GLU A 97 2.57 -11.44 -11.43
C GLU A 97 4.01 -11.71 -11.02
N PHE A 98 4.41 -11.23 -9.83
CA PHE A 98 5.75 -11.50 -9.30
C PHE A 98 5.86 -12.87 -8.62
N GLY A 99 4.78 -13.63 -8.54
CA GLY A 99 4.80 -14.95 -7.94
C GLY A 99 4.56 -14.98 -6.43
N TYR A 100 4.13 -13.89 -5.84
CA TYR A 100 3.80 -13.83 -4.42
C TYR A 100 2.34 -14.19 -4.20
N GLU A 101 2.07 -14.88 -3.12
CA GLU A 101 0.70 -15.20 -2.70
C GLU A 101 0.43 -14.61 -1.33
N ALA A 102 -0.78 -14.07 -1.17
CA ALA A 102 -1.21 -13.56 0.13
C ALA A 102 -1.40 -14.71 1.10
N ASN A 103 -0.95 -14.51 2.34
CA ASN A 103 -1.15 -15.48 3.41
C ASN A 103 -2.56 -15.27 3.97
N VAL A 104 -3.50 -16.05 3.47
CA VAL A 104 -4.87 -15.98 3.95
C VAL A 104 -4.99 -16.96 5.10
N THR A 105 -5.22 -16.43 6.29
CA THR A 105 -5.54 -17.28 7.43
C THR A 105 -7.01 -17.64 7.36
N ALA A 106 -7.23 -18.88 7.17
CA ALA A 106 -8.59 -19.39 7.15
C ALA A 106 -9.24 -19.28 8.52
#